data_c6928e43644b1dfe5f151101c594404f
#
_entry.id   c6928e43644b1dfe5f151101c594404f
#
_cell.length_a   1.000
_cell.length_b   1.000
_cell.length_c   1.000
_cell.angle_alpha   90.00
_cell.angle_beta   90.00
_cell.angle_gamma   90.00
#
_symmetry.space_group_name_H-M   'P 1'
#
loop_
_entity.id
_entity.type
_entity.pdbx_description
1 polymer ?
#
loop_
_entity_poly.entity_id
_entity_poly.type
_entity_poly.pdbx_seq_one_letter_code
_entity_poly.pdbx_strand_id
1 'polypeptide(L)'
;LGIYNYELQLSSNDPVSPLVTVPLEYVVTSPIAYIPDVNFRMAINEALGQPSEYQPTIADLNGLTGTLSAWWRNIVSIEGAQYLINLQRLSLSSNLISDLSPLAGLTNLNLIFLYDNQISDLSPLAGLTHLQSLDLSYNQISDLSPLAGLTNLQGMYLHNNQISDLSPLAELANLWYIYLYDNQISDISPLAGLINLQYLLLNNNQISDLSPLAGLTNMQGMNLSSNQI
;
A
#
# COMPACT_ATOMS: atom_id res chain seq x y z
N LEU A 1 -3.59 -15.92 21.45
CA LEU A 1 -2.83 -17.12 21.81
C LEU A 1 -3.12 -17.48 23.26
N GLY A 2 -3.48 -18.72 23.53
CA GLY A 2 -3.73 -19.18 24.90
C GLY A 2 -3.45 -20.66 25.03
N ILE A 3 -3.00 -21.05 26.24
CA ILE A 3 -2.89 -22.44 26.63
C ILE A 3 -4.14 -22.74 27.45
N TYR A 4 -4.88 -23.74 27.04
CA TYR A 4 -6.08 -24.21 27.75
C TYR A 4 -5.81 -25.63 28.23
N ASN A 5 -5.90 -25.81 29.53
CA ASN A 5 -5.73 -27.12 30.16
C ASN A 5 -7.11 -27.72 30.45
N TYR A 6 -7.35 -28.89 29.95
CA TYR A 6 -8.55 -29.66 30.18
C TYR A 6 -8.20 -31.00 30.80
N GLU A 7 -9.08 -31.52 31.63
CA GLU A 7 -8.97 -32.86 32.15
C GLU A 7 -10.07 -33.74 31.54
N LEU A 8 -9.68 -34.81 30.88
CA LEU A 8 -10.59 -35.83 30.44
C LEU A 8 -10.72 -36.90 31.55
N GLN A 9 -11.88 -37.02 32.15
CA GLN A 9 -12.18 -38.04 33.11
C GLN A 9 -12.81 -39.24 32.42
N LEU A 10 -12.13 -40.37 32.44
CA LEU A 10 -12.62 -41.63 31.92
C LEU A 10 -13.07 -42.50 33.11
N SER A 11 -14.37 -42.85 33.15
CA SER A 11 -14.86 -43.81 34.11
C SER A 11 -14.53 -45.24 33.65
N SER A 12 -14.02 -46.04 34.55
CA SER A 12 -13.82 -47.48 34.33
C SER A 12 -14.66 -48.29 35.29
N ASN A 13 -14.94 -49.50 34.94
CA ASN A 13 -15.62 -50.46 35.82
C ASN A 13 -14.64 -51.19 36.76
N ASP A 14 -13.40 -50.75 36.83
CA ASP A 14 -12.41 -51.24 37.80
C ASP A 14 -12.74 -50.70 39.19
N PRO A 15 -13.01 -51.57 40.18
CA PRO A 15 -13.36 -51.12 41.52
C PRO A 15 -12.20 -50.52 42.30
N VAL A 16 -10.95 -50.68 41.84
CA VAL A 16 -9.73 -50.14 42.46
C VAL A 16 -9.34 -48.78 41.91
N SER A 17 -9.61 -48.55 40.62
CA SER A 17 -9.27 -47.28 39.91
C SER A 17 -10.42 -46.86 39.00
N PRO A 18 -11.53 -46.39 39.56
CA PRO A 18 -12.76 -46.13 38.78
C PRO A 18 -12.65 -44.88 37.89
N LEU A 19 -11.68 -44.02 38.12
CA LEU A 19 -11.47 -42.77 37.36
C LEU A 19 -10.02 -42.66 36.92
N VAL A 20 -9.83 -42.42 35.65
CA VAL A 20 -8.53 -42.03 35.07
C VAL A 20 -8.65 -40.61 34.55
N THR A 21 -7.81 -39.75 35.08
CA THR A 21 -7.70 -38.35 34.59
C THR A 21 -6.57 -38.27 33.59
N VAL A 22 -6.87 -37.82 32.38
CA VAL A 22 -5.89 -37.57 31.33
C VAL A 22 -5.81 -36.06 31.16
N PRO A 23 -4.65 -35.43 31.48
CA PRO A 23 -4.47 -34.02 31.21
C PRO A 23 -4.41 -33.80 29.68
N LEU A 24 -5.19 -32.85 29.20
CA LEU A 24 -5.18 -32.41 27.81
C LEU A 24 -4.71 -30.97 27.78
N GLU A 25 -3.62 -30.73 27.08
CA GLU A 25 -3.17 -29.41 26.77
C GLU A 25 -3.61 -29.06 25.34
N TYR A 26 -4.42 -28.01 25.19
CA TYR A 26 -4.80 -27.46 23.91
C TYR A 26 -4.17 -26.12 23.71
N VAL A 27 -3.24 -26.03 22.76
CA VAL A 27 -2.57 -24.78 22.41
C VAL A 27 -3.29 -24.17 21.22
N VAL A 28 -3.92 -23.02 21.45
CA VAL A 28 -4.49 -22.23 20.36
C VAL A 28 -3.35 -21.47 19.68
N THR A 29 -2.99 -21.91 18.49
CA THR A 29 -2.03 -21.22 17.63
C THR A 29 -2.76 -20.28 16.69
N SER A 30 -2.11 -19.17 16.28
CA SER A 30 -2.62 -18.36 15.19
C SER A 30 -2.62 -19.17 13.89
N PRO A 31 -3.67 -19.05 13.06
CA PRO A 31 -3.69 -19.76 11.78
C PRO A 31 -2.54 -19.27 10.87
N ILE A 32 -2.07 -20.18 10.01
CA ILE A 32 -1.09 -19.85 8.96
C ILE A 32 -1.75 -18.87 7.99
N ALA A 33 -1.03 -17.80 7.63
CA ALA A 33 -1.48 -16.85 6.64
C ALA A 33 -1.34 -17.46 5.23
N TYR A 34 -2.36 -17.27 4.40
CA TYR A 34 -2.28 -17.66 3.00
C TYR A 34 -1.49 -16.61 2.21
N ILE A 35 -0.28 -16.95 1.77
CA ILE A 35 0.61 -16.09 0.97
C ILE A 35 1.10 -16.94 -0.21
N PRO A 36 0.36 -16.94 -1.34
CA PRO A 36 0.65 -17.84 -2.47
C PRO A 36 1.92 -17.46 -3.22
N ASP A 37 2.25 -16.18 -3.31
CA ASP A 37 3.47 -15.72 -3.97
C ASP A 37 4.69 -16.00 -3.09
N VAL A 38 5.57 -16.86 -3.60
CA VAL A 38 6.76 -17.28 -2.85
C VAL A 38 7.74 -16.14 -2.62
N ASN A 39 7.86 -15.21 -3.57
CA ASN A 39 8.78 -14.08 -3.47
C ASN A 39 8.26 -13.06 -2.45
N PHE A 40 6.93 -12.84 -2.42
CA PHE A 40 6.32 -11.99 -1.40
C PHE A 40 6.46 -12.61 0.00
N ARG A 41 6.21 -13.93 0.13
CA ARG A 41 6.41 -14.64 1.40
C ARG A 41 7.87 -14.58 1.88
N MET A 42 8.83 -14.74 0.97
CA MET A 42 10.26 -14.60 1.32
C MET A 42 10.59 -13.21 1.84
N ALA A 43 10.05 -12.15 1.24
CA ALA A 43 10.24 -10.78 1.72
C ALA A 43 9.66 -10.57 3.12
N ILE A 44 8.48 -11.15 3.38
CA ILE A 44 7.88 -11.15 4.71
C ILE A 44 8.75 -11.91 5.71
N ASN A 45 9.25 -13.09 5.34
CA ASN A 45 10.10 -13.90 6.21
C ASN A 45 11.40 -13.18 6.57
N GLU A 46 12.02 -12.48 5.62
CA GLU A 46 13.18 -11.62 5.89
C GLU A 46 12.84 -10.53 6.90
N ALA A 47 11.70 -9.86 6.75
CA ALA A 47 11.27 -8.83 7.68
C ALA A 47 10.96 -9.38 9.09
N LEU A 48 10.53 -10.64 9.17
CA LEU A 48 10.31 -11.37 10.43
C LEU A 48 11.61 -11.96 11.02
N GLY A 49 12.74 -11.93 10.29
CA GLY A 49 13.96 -12.63 10.68
C GLY A 49 13.83 -14.16 10.65
N GLN A 50 12.94 -14.70 9.81
CA GLN A 50 12.66 -16.11 9.68
C GLN A 50 13.31 -16.72 8.43
N PRO A 51 13.55 -18.06 8.39
CA PRO A 51 14.02 -18.75 7.19
C PRO A 51 13.05 -18.59 6.00
N SER A 52 13.57 -18.72 4.78
CA SER A 52 12.80 -18.52 3.53
C SER A 52 11.59 -19.46 3.39
N GLU A 53 11.69 -20.68 3.92
CA GLU A 53 10.63 -21.70 3.91
C GLU A 53 9.59 -21.53 5.01
N TYR A 54 9.77 -20.60 5.92
CA TYR A 54 8.83 -20.37 7.01
C TYR A 54 7.43 -20.05 6.47
N GLN A 55 6.42 -20.56 7.18
CA GLN A 55 5.01 -20.28 6.89
C GLN A 55 4.49 -19.30 7.95
N PRO A 56 4.42 -18.00 7.66
CA PRO A 56 4.00 -17.02 8.65
C PRO A 56 2.57 -17.26 9.11
N THR A 57 2.33 -17.07 10.38
CA THR A 57 0.98 -17.02 10.93
C THR A 57 0.37 -15.63 10.77
N ILE A 58 -0.94 -15.52 10.89
CA ILE A 58 -1.64 -14.22 10.92
C ILE A 58 -1.11 -13.35 12.07
N ALA A 59 -0.76 -13.96 13.22
CA ALA A 59 -0.18 -13.21 14.34
C ALA A 59 1.20 -12.64 14.02
N ASP A 60 2.03 -13.37 13.27
CA ASP A 60 3.34 -12.85 12.83
C ASP A 60 3.17 -11.62 11.94
N LEU A 61 2.23 -11.68 10.97
CA LEU A 61 1.96 -10.57 10.07
C LEU A 61 1.38 -9.36 10.82
N ASN A 62 0.43 -9.59 11.72
CA ASN A 62 -0.10 -8.52 12.58
C ASN A 62 0.97 -7.90 13.49
N GLY A 63 2.01 -8.66 13.83
CA GLY A 63 3.14 -8.19 14.63
C GLY A 63 4.13 -7.31 13.86
N LEU A 64 4.13 -7.37 12.52
CA LEU A 64 5.03 -6.54 11.72
C LEU A 64 4.64 -5.06 11.80
N THR A 65 5.61 -4.24 12.17
CA THR A 65 5.50 -2.78 12.27
C THR A 65 6.59 -2.12 11.42
N GLY A 66 6.49 -0.81 11.23
CA GLY A 66 7.53 -0.06 10.54
C GLY A 66 7.50 -0.26 9.02
N THR A 67 8.51 -0.88 8.43
CA THR A 67 8.71 -0.96 6.98
C THR A 67 8.81 -2.40 6.50
N LEU A 68 8.00 -2.77 5.50
CA LEU A 68 8.23 -3.95 4.67
C LEU A 68 8.81 -3.50 3.32
N SER A 69 10.00 -4.00 2.99
CA SER A 69 10.70 -3.71 1.74
C SER A 69 10.82 -4.98 0.89
N ALA A 70 10.14 -5.00 -0.25
CA ALA A 70 10.06 -6.13 -1.16
C ALA A 70 10.19 -5.69 -2.64
N TRP A 71 11.08 -4.73 -2.90
CA TRP A 71 11.33 -4.21 -4.24
C TRP A 71 12.19 -5.18 -5.08
N TRP A 72 11.91 -5.19 -6.40
CA TRP A 72 12.64 -5.97 -7.43
C TRP A 72 12.71 -7.47 -7.15
N ARG A 73 11.58 -8.11 -6.89
CA ARG A 73 11.50 -9.53 -6.53
C ARG A 73 10.63 -10.36 -7.46
N ASN A 74 10.15 -9.79 -8.57
CA ASN A 74 9.19 -10.45 -9.47
C ASN A 74 7.91 -10.92 -8.75
N ILE A 75 7.44 -10.17 -7.77
CA ILE A 75 6.20 -10.45 -7.06
C ILE A 75 5.03 -10.16 -7.99
N VAL A 76 4.11 -11.13 -8.13
CA VAL A 76 2.89 -11.01 -8.93
C VAL A 76 1.68 -10.77 -8.03
N SER A 77 1.65 -11.41 -6.86
CA SER A 77 0.52 -11.31 -5.92
C SER A 77 1.00 -10.90 -4.53
N ILE A 78 0.26 -9.98 -3.94
CA ILE A 78 0.44 -9.56 -2.54
C ILE A 78 -0.66 -10.09 -1.62
N GLU A 79 -1.34 -11.18 -2.05
CA GLU A 79 -2.28 -11.89 -1.17
C GLU A 79 -1.60 -12.29 0.13
N GLY A 80 -2.22 -12.01 1.25
CA GLY A 80 -1.62 -12.10 2.59
C GLY A 80 -1.23 -10.75 3.18
N ALA A 81 -1.06 -9.70 2.35
CA ALA A 81 -0.75 -8.36 2.85
C ALA A 81 -1.85 -7.77 3.74
N GLN A 82 -3.12 -8.19 3.58
CA GLN A 82 -4.26 -7.74 4.40
C GLN A 82 -4.08 -7.98 5.91
N TYR A 83 -3.16 -8.85 6.29
CA TYR A 83 -2.83 -9.11 7.70
C TYR A 83 -1.70 -8.22 8.25
N LEU A 84 -1.09 -7.35 7.43
CA LEU A 84 -0.02 -6.42 7.84
C LEU A 84 -0.60 -5.14 8.46
N ILE A 85 -1.59 -5.27 9.30
CA ILE A 85 -2.44 -4.17 9.79
C ILE A 85 -1.70 -3.08 10.57
N ASN A 86 -0.52 -3.38 11.10
CA ASN A 86 0.31 -2.44 11.87
C ASN A 86 1.48 -1.88 11.07
N LEU A 87 1.57 -2.21 9.77
CA LEU A 87 2.61 -1.71 8.91
C LEU A 87 2.43 -0.21 8.62
N GLN A 88 3.53 0.53 8.64
CA GLN A 88 3.53 1.98 8.37
C GLN A 88 4.05 2.32 6.98
N ARG A 89 4.98 1.53 6.45
CA ARG A 89 5.64 1.78 5.17
C ARG A 89 5.71 0.49 4.37
N LEU A 90 5.33 0.59 3.11
CA LEU A 90 5.35 -0.55 2.19
C LEU A 90 6.09 -0.16 0.90
N SER A 91 7.14 -0.90 0.58
CA SER A 91 7.89 -0.74 -0.67
C SER A 91 7.80 -2.03 -1.50
N LEU A 92 7.10 -1.94 -2.61
CA LEU A 92 6.84 -3.03 -3.57
C LEU A 92 7.24 -2.62 -5.00
N SER A 93 8.11 -1.64 -5.14
CA SER A 93 8.54 -1.11 -6.44
C SER A 93 9.24 -2.17 -7.29
N SER A 94 9.16 -2.03 -8.63
CA SER A 94 9.77 -2.92 -9.62
C SER A 94 9.40 -4.38 -9.42
N ASN A 95 8.10 -4.64 -9.47
CA ASN A 95 7.48 -5.96 -9.42
C ASN A 95 6.48 -6.14 -10.58
N LEU A 96 5.61 -7.13 -10.52
CA LEU A 96 4.60 -7.44 -11.54
C LEU A 96 3.18 -7.37 -10.98
N ILE A 97 2.97 -6.49 -9.98
CA ILE A 97 1.72 -6.39 -9.23
C ILE A 97 0.69 -5.62 -10.05
N SER A 98 -0.52 -6.17 -10.12
CA SER A 98 -1.68 -5.50 -10.73
C SER A 98 -2.86 -5.34 -9.76
N ASP A 99 -2.99 -6.23 -8.78
CA ASP A 99 -4.07 -6.24 -7.79
C ASP A 99 -3.61 -5.68 -6.44
N LEU A 100 -4.21 -4.58 -6.03
CA LEU A 100 -3.97 -3.92 -4.74
C LEU A 100 -5.02 -4.25 -3.68
N SER A 101 -6.01 -5.11 -3.97
CA SER A 101 -7.12 -5.41 -3.05
C SER A 101 -6.66 -5.83 -1.64
N PRO A 102 -5.52 -6.54 -1.46
CA PRO A 102 -5.03 -6.86 -0.13
C PRO A 102 -4.58 -5.66 0.72
N LEU A 103 -4.46 -4.46 0.12
CA LEU A 103 -4.06 -3.25 0.85
C LEU A 103 -5.23 -2.46 1.44
N ALA A 104 -6.48 -2.76 1.03
CA ALA A 104 -7.66 -1.93 1.29
C ALA A 104 -7.93 -1.63 2.78
N GLY A 105 -7.48 -2.47 3.71
CA GLY A 105 -7.68 -2.30 5.16
C GLY A 105 -6.47 -1.78 5.93
N LEU A 106 -5.33 -1.49 5.26
CA LEU A 106 -4.07 -1.15 5.91
C LEU A 106 -3.98 0.34 6.26
N THR A 107 -4.92 0.82 7.06
CA THR A 107 -5.11 2.25 7.37
C THR A 107 -3.95 2.89 8.14
N ASN A 108 -3.02 2.11 8.70
CA ASN A 108 -1.82 2.61 9.36
C ASN A 108 -0.67 2.96 8.37
N LEU A 109 -0.83 2.63 7.08
CA LEU A 109 0.17 2.98 6.07
C LEU A 109 0.23 4.49 5.87
N ASN A 110 1.43 5.03 5.95
CA ASN A 110 1.72 6.45 5.68
C ASN A 110 2.60 6.67 4.44
N LEU A 111 3.37 5.66 4.03
CA LEU A 111 4.21 5.69 2.82
C LEU A 111 4.00 4.40 2.02
N ILE A 112 3.70 4.54 0.73
CA ILE A 112 3.57 3.42 -0.22
C ILE A 112 4.41 3.73 -1.46
N PHE A 113 5.28 2.79 -1.83
CA PHE A 113 6.08 2.83 -3.05
C PHE A 113 5.73 1.64 -3.93
N LEU A 114 5.10 1.91 -5.06
CA LEU A 114 4.60 0.96 -6.07
C LEU A 114 5.11 1.29 -7.47
N TYR A 115 6.19 2.06 -7.57
CA TYR A 115 6.87 2.40 -8.81
C TYR A 115 7.14 1.14 -9.65
N ASP A 116 6.93 1.24 -10.97
CA ASP A 116 7.24 0.18 -11.94
C ASP A 116 6.54 -1.15 -11.60
N ASN A 117 5.23 -1.17 -11.84
CA ASN A 117 4.34 -2.31 -11.69
C ASN A 117 3.29 -2.33 -12.84
N GLN A 118 2.20 -3.07 -12.70
CA GLN A 118 1.14 -3.21 -13.71
C GLN A 118 -0.21 -2.72 -13.19
N ILE A 119 -0.20 -1.69 -12.32
CA ILE A 119 -1.37 -1.22 -11.59
C ILE A 119 -2.22 -0.30 -12.49
N SER A 120 -3.54 -0.53 -12.50
CA SER A 120 -4.52 0.34 -13.15
C SER A 120 -5.67 0.74 -12.23
N ASP A 121 -6.03 -0.09 -11.24
CA ASP A 121 -7.10 0.16 -10.27
C ASP A 121 -6.53 0.63 -8.93
N LEU A 122 -6.91 1.85 -8.53
CA LEU A 122 -6.54 2.47 -7.26
C LEU A 122 -7.63 2.37 -6.19
N SER A 123 -8.79 1.77 -6.49
CA SER A 123 -9.92 1.70 -5.55
C SER A 123 -9.55 1.12 -4.17
N PRO A 124 -8.62 0.15 -4.05
CA PRO A 124 -8.20 -0.34 -2.75
C PRO A 124 -7.47 0.69 -1.86
N LEU A 125 -6.95 1.77 -2.45
CA LEU A 125 -6.23 2.81 -1.70
C LEU A 125 -7.14 3.88 -1.11
N ALA A 126 -8.41 3.97 -1.54
CA ALA A 126 -9.32 5.06 -1.19
C ALA A 126 -9.55 5.25 0.33
N GLY A 127 -9.42 4.16 1.12
CA GLY A 127 -9.58 4.19 2.58
C GLY A 127 -8.31 4.52 3.37
N LEU A 128 -7.15 4.68 2.71
CA LEU A 128 -5.85 4.85 3.37
C LEU A 128 -5.57 6.32 3.70
N THR A 129 -6.44 6.92 4.47
CA THR A 129 -6.46 8.37 4.74
C THR A 129 -5.25 8.90 5.51
N HIS A 130 -4.40 8.03 6.09
CA HIS A 130 -3.15 8.45 6.73
C HIS A 130 -1.96 8.53 5.78
N LEU A 131 -2.15 8.23 4.47
CA LEU A 131 -1.07 8.33 3.49
C LEU A 131 -0.55 9.77 3.39
N GLN A 132 0.75 9.89 3.43
CA GLN A 132 1.51 11.14 3.28
C GLN A 132 2.32 11.17 1.98
N SER A 133 2.85 10.01 1.54
CA SER A 133 3.56 9.92 0.27
C SER A 133 3.19 8.64 -0.47
N LEU A 134 3.00 8.80 -1.79
CA LEU A 134 2.56 7.73 -2.67
C LEU A 134 3.35 7.79 -3.98
N ASP A 135 4.05 6.69 -4.29
CA ASP A 135 4.72 6.54 -5.58
C ASP A 135 4.01 5.46 -6.40
N LEU A 136 3.39 5.89 -7.47
CA LEU A 136 2.66 5.08 -8.45
C LEU A 136 3.21 5.29 -9.87
N SER A 137 4.40 5.86 -10.00
CA SER A 137 5.00 6.10 -11.32
C SER A 137 5.29 4.80 -12.07
N TYR A 138 5.35 4.87 -13.40
CA TYR A 138 5.54 3.69 -14.28
C TYR A 138 4.51 2.59 -14.02
N ASN A 139 3.24 2.92 -14.20
CA ASN A 139 2.09 2.02 -14.10
C ASN A 139 1.12 2.24 -15.28
N GLN A 140 -0.12 1.79 -15.18
CA GLN A 140 -1.14 1.88 -16.24
C GLN A 140 -2.37 2.68 -15.76
N ILE A 141 -2.15 3.70 -14.90
CA ILE A 141 -3.19 4.43 -14.21
C ILE A 141 -3.77 5.51 -15.11
N SER A 142 -5.11 5.58 -15.18
CA SER A 142 -5.85 6.63 -15.85
C SER A 142 -6.88 7.34 -14.94
N ASP A 143 -7.38 6.65 -13.91
CA ASP A 143 -8.38 7.17 -12.96
C ASP A 143 -7.75 7.44 -11.59
N LEU A 144 -7.81 8.72 -11.18
CA LEU A 144 -7.34 9.19 -9.87
C LEU A 144 -8.48 9.36 -8.84
N SER A 145 -9.75 9.10 -9.22
CA SER A 145 -10.92 9.30 -8.33
C SER A 145 -10.75 8.67 -6.94
N PRO A 146 -10.14 7.46 -6.80
CA PRO A 146 -9.94 6.86 -5.48
C PRO A 146 -9.02 7.66 -4.55
N LEU A 147 -8.21 8.57 -5.08
CA LEU A 147 -7.26 9.36 -4.29
C LEU A 147 -7.87 10.66 -3.74
N ALA A 148 -9.06 11.08 -4.20
CA ALA A 148 -9.67 12.37 -3.86
C ALA A 148 -9.85 12.60 -2.35
N GLY A 149 -10.07 11.53 -1.56
CA GLY A 149 -10.24 11.59 -0.10
C GLY A 149 -8.93 11.59 0.71
N LEU A 150 -7.77 11.43 0.07
CA LEU A 150 -6.48 11.27 0.76
C LEU A 150 -5.84 12.63 1.09
N THR A 151 -6.56 13.47 1.81
CA THR A 151 -6.20 14.87 2.09
C THR A 151 -4.93 15.05 2.92
N ASN A 152 -4.38 13.98 3.51
CA ASN A 152 -3.09 14.03 4.21
C ASN A 152 -1.88 13.85 3.28
N LEU A 153 -2.10 13.60 1.97
CA LEU A 153 -1.01 13.47 1.01
C LEU A 153 -0.20 14.78 0.91
N GLN A 154 1.09 14.62 1.06
CA GLN A 154 2.09 15.69 0.96
C GLN A 154 2.85 15.60 -0.35
N GLY A 155 2.98 14.42 -0.93
CA GLY A 155 3.69 14.22 -2.16
C GLY A 155 3.27 12.99 -2.94
N MET A 156 3.28 13.14 -4.28
CA MET A 156 2.94 12.06 -5.20
C MET A 156 3.90 12.00 -6.39
N TYR A 157 4.25 10.77 -6.77
CA TYR A 157 4.87 10.46 -8.05
C TYR A 157 3.87 9.67 -8.89
N LEU A 158 3.43 10.27 -10.00
CA LEU A 158 2.40 9.75 -10.91
C LEU A 158 2.86 9.76 -12.37
N HIS A 159 4.14 10.02 -12.62
CA HIS A 159 4.70 10.11 -13.97
C HIS A 159 4.72 8.74 -14.68
N ASN A 160 4.77 8.77 -16.01
CA ASN A 160 4.71 7.57 -16.84
C ASN A 160 3.47 6.71 -16.54
N ASN A 161 2.29 7.31 -16.76
CA ASN A 161 0.98 6.71 -16.65
C ASN A 161 0.08 7.16 -17.84
N GLN A 162 -1.22 7.02 -17.73
CA GLN A 162 -2.20 7.38 -18.76
C GLN A 162 -3.21 8.43 -18.25
N ILE A 163 -2.76 9.29 -17.33
CA ILE A 163 -3.60 10.26 -16.62
C ILE A 163 -3.94 11.43 -17.53
N SER A 164 -5.23 11.81 -17.60
CA SER A 164 -5.71 12.99 -18.31
C SER A 164 -6.55 13.91 -17.42
N ASP A 165 -7.24 13.39 -16.40
CA ASP A 165 -8.08 14.15 -15.48
C ASP A 165 -7.41 14.32 -14.13
N LEU A 166 -7.21 15.58 -13.71
CA LEU A 166 -6.63 15.96 -12.43
C LEU A 166 -7.69 16.42 -11.41
N SER A 167 -8.99 16.43 -11.77
CA SER A 167 -10.06 16.91 -10.88
C SER A 167 -10.07 16.23 -9.50
N PRO A 168 -9.70 14.94 -9.34
CA PRO A 168 -9.62 14.30 -8.03
C PRO A 168 -8.55 14.89 -7.10
N LEU A 169 -7.59 15.65 -7.64
CA LEU A 169 -6.48 16.21 -6.85
C LEU A 169 -6.81 17.61 -6.29
N ALA A 170 -7.89 18.25 -6.71
CA ALA A 170 -8.20 19.64 -6.41
C ALA A 170 -8.27 19.97 -4.91
N GLU A 171 -8.69 19.02 -4.08
CA GLU A 171 -8.85 19.19 -2.63
C GLU A 171 -7.63 18.73 -1.81
N LEU A 172 -6.54 18.26 -2.47
CA LEU A 172 -5.35 17.77 -1.78
C LEU A 172 -4.40 18.92 -1.40
N ALA A 173 -4.90 19.85 -0.61
CA ALA A 173 -4.23 21.12 -0.29
C ALA A 173 -2.89 20.96 0.47
N ASN A 174 -2.59 19.79 1.02
CA ASN A 174 -1.33 19.50 1.71
C ASN A 174 -0.18 19.10 0.76
N LEU A 175 -0.45 18.97 -0.55
CA LEU A 175 0.58 18.62 -1.51
C LEU A 175 1.64 19.73 -1.63
N TRP A 176 2.90 19.35 -1.52
CA TRP A 176 4.04 20.24 -1.75
C TRP A 176 4.92 19.79 -2.93
N TYR A 177 4.82 18.50 -3.37
CA TYR A 177 5.36 18.06 -4.64
C TYR A 177 4.40 17.11 -5.37
N ILE A 178 4.36 17.23 -6.71
CA ILE A 178 3.66 16.29 -7.57
C ILE A 178 4.40 16.17 -8.92
N TYR A 179 4.70 14.92 -9.31
CA TYR A 179 5.38 14.62 -10.56
C TYR A 179 4.43 13.88 -11.49
N LEU A 180 4.03 14.54 -12.57
CA LEU A 180 2.99 14.12 -13.53
C LEU A 180 3.51 14.07 -14.98
N TYR A 181 4.83 14.13 -15.17
CA TYR A 181 5.39 14.09 -16.52
C TYR A 181 5.11 12.75 -17.23
N ASP A 182 5.16 12.75 -18.57
CA ASP A 182 4.84 11.58 -19.38
C ASP A 182 3.42 11.02 -19.08
N ASN A 183 2.41 11.88 -19.27
CA ASN A 183 0.99 11.58 -19.16
C ASN A 183 0.20 12.19 -20.34
N GLN A 184 -1.12 12.31 -20.25
CA GLN A 184 -2.01 12.81 -21.30
C GLN A 184 -2.78 14.07 -20.84
N ILE A 185 -2.18 14.86 -19.94
CA ILE A 185 -2.83 15.97 -19.25
C ILE A 185 -2.90 17.19 -20.20
N SER A 186 -4.09 17.77 -20.34
CA SER A 186 -4.31 19.03 -21.07
C SER A 186 -4.87 20.14 -20.18
N ASP A 187 -5.69 19.80 -19.19
CA ASP A 187 -6.27 20.73 -18.22
C ASP A 187 -5.60 20.61 -16.86
N ILE A 188 -5.03 21.72 -16.40
CA ILE A 188 -4.37 21.85 -15.08
C ILE A 188 -5.15 22.78 -14.15
N SER A 189 -6.37 23.18 -14.50
CA SER A 189 -7.24 24.01 -13.66
C SER A 189 -7.46 23.42 -12.25
N PRO A 190 -7.52 22.09 -12.05
CA PRO A 190 -7.65 21.52 -10.69
C PRO A 190 -6.46 21.82 -9.77
N LEU A 191 -5.30 22.16 -10.32
CA LEU A 191 -4.11 22.47 -9.51
C LEU A 191 -4.10 23.92 -8.96
N ALA A 192 -4.99 24.80 -9.45
CA ALA A 192 -4.98 26.23 -9.10
C ALA A 192 -5.12 26.52 -7.59
N GLY A 193 -5.82 25.62 -6.85
CA GLY A 193 -6.01 25.73 -5.39
C GLY A 193 -4.87 25.19 -4.54
N LEU A 194 -3.88 24.48 -5.13
CA LEU A 194 -2.82 23.79 -4.39
C LEU A 194 -1.65 24.74 -4.07
N ILE A 195 -1.94 25.78 -3.31
CA ILE A 195 -1.01 26.90 -3.04
C ILE A 195 0.26 26.49 -2.25
N ASN A 196 0.28 25.30 -1.66
CA ASN A 196 1.44 24.77 -0.95
C ASN A 196 2.43 24.04 -1.86
N LEU A 197 2.12 23.87 -3.17
CA LEU A 197 3.02 23.22 -4.11
C LEU A 197 4.33 24.00 -4.26
N GLN A 198 5.44 23.26 -4.16
CA GLN A 198 6.80 23.74 -4.34
C GLN A 198 7.47 23.11 -5.56
N TYR A 199 7.15 21.87 -5.88
CA TYR A 199 7.73 21.15 -7.02
C TYR A 199 6.64 20.55 -7.88
N LEU A 200 6.60 20.94 -9.16
CA LEU A 200 5.60 20.51 -10.13
C LEU A 200 6.29 20.14 -11.45
N LEU A 201 6.27 18.83 -11.78
CA LEU A 201 6.84 18.35 -13.04
C LEU A 201 5.70 17.87 -13.94
N LEU A 202 5.48 18.58 -15.05
CA LEU A 202 4.41 18.37 -16.04
C LEU A 202 4.94 18.23 -17.46
N ASN A 203 6.24 18.05 -17.65
CA ASN A 203 6.82 17.90 -18.98
C ASN A 203 6.24 16.68 -19.72
N ASN A 204 6.25 16.69 -21.05
CA ASN A 204 5.70 15.64 -21.89
C ASN A 204 4.19 15.38 -21.60
N ASN A 205 3.37 16.43 -21.75
CA ASN A 205 1.92 16.41 -21.66
C ASN A 205 1.30 17.21 -22.82
N GLN A 206 0.04 17.61 -22.74
CA GLN A 206 -0.71 18.29 -23.80
C GLN A 206 -1.22 19.68 -23.35
N ILE A 207 -0.53 20.31 -22.38
CA ILE A 207 -0.95 21.55 -21.73
C ILE A 207 -0.73 22.73 -22.67
N SER A 208 -1.73 23.62 -22.78
CA SER A 208 -1.64 24.86 -23.57
C SER A 208 -1.95 26.13 -22.75
N ASP A 209 -2.71 25.99 -21.64
CA ASP A 209 -3.04 27.11 -20.75
C ASP A 209 -2.31 26.98 -19.41
N LEU A 210 -1.51 27.98 -19.07
CA LEU A 210 -0.77 28.08 -17.82
C LEU A 210 -1.44 28.99 -16.78
N SER A 211 -2.57 29.62 -17.15
CA SER A 211 -3.25 30.58 -16.25
C SER A 211 -3.56 29.98 -14.86
N PRO A 212 -3.87 28.66 -14.69
CA PRO A 212 -4.10 28.09 -13.39
C PRO A 212 -2.88 28.14 -12.44
N LEU A 213 -1.68 28.27 -12.98
CA LEU A 213 -0.46 28.27 -12.17
C LEU A 213 -0.14 29.64 -11.57
N ALA A 214 -0.83 30.72 -12.00
CA ALA A 214 -0.54 32.10 -11.60
C ALA A 214 -0.64 32.33 -10.08
N GLY A 215 -1.48 31.54 -9.37
CA GLY A 215 -1.66 31.61 -7.92
C GLY A 215 -0.65 30.81 -7.09
N LEU A 216 0.18 29.96 -7.70
CA LEU A 216 1.10 29.05 -7.03
C LEU A 216 2.41 29.75 -6.68
N THR A 217 2.36 30.67 -5.72
CA THR A 217 3.49 31.57 -5.38
C THR A 217 4.61 30.89 -4.58
N ASN A 218 4.40 29.67 -4.08
CA ASN A 218 5.41 28.92 -3.32
C ASN A 218 6.30 28.01 -4.19
N MET A 219 6.15 28.07 -5.52
CA MET A 219 6.89 27.23 -6.45
C MET A 219 8.41 27.47 -6.36
N GLN A 220 9.16 26.38 -6.17
CA GLN A 220 10.62 26.34 -6.16
C GLN A 220 11.19 25.65 -7.41
N GLY A 221 10.47 24.67 -7.97
CA GLY A 221 10.87 23.97 -9.17
C GLY A 221 9.66 23.57 -10.02
N MET A 222 9.74 23.89 -11.32
CA MET A 222 8.72 23.56 -12.30
C MET A 222 9.37 23.10 -13.60
N ASN A 223 8.82 22.06 -14.21
CA ASN A 223 9.19 21.66 -15.56
C ASN A 223 7.91 21.49 -16.40
N LEU A 224 7.80 22.30 -17.47
CA LEU A 224 6.66 22.32 -18.40
C LEU A 224 7.10 21.99 -19.84
N SER A 225 8.34 21.57 -20.04
CA SER A 225 8.88 21.29 -21.38
C SER A 225 8.06 20.22 -22.12
N SER A 226 8.10 20.25 -23.45
CA SER A 226 7.36 19.28 -24.28
C SER A 226 5.85 19.29 -24.00
N ASN A 227 5.25 20.47 -23.97
CA ASN A 227 3.82 20.74 -23.96
C ASN A 227 3.41 21.56 -25.20
N GLN A 228 2.19 22.07 -25.24
CA GLN A 228 1.63 22.83 -26.37
C GLN A 228 1.54 24.34 -26.05
N ILE A 229 2.46 24.83 -25.24
CA ILE A 229 2.52 26.22 -24.77
C ILE A 229 3.06 27.15 -25.84
#